data_ad5691b4a5ea9d56b4a8f4be208de269
#
_entry.id   ad5691b4a5ea9d56b4a8f4be208de269
#
_cell.length_a   1.000
_cell.length_b   1.000
_cell.length_c   1.000
_cell.angle_alpha   90.00
_cell.angle_beta   90.00
_cell.angle_gamma   90.00
#
_symmetry.space_group_name_H-M   'P 1'
#
loop_
_entity.id
_entity.type
_entity.pdbx_description
1 polymer ?
#
loop_
_entity_poly.entity_id
_entity_poly.type
_entity_poly.pdbx_seq_one_letter_code
_entity_poly.pdbx_strand_id
1 'polypeptide(L)'
;PENFEMSDQIAHANLCGFGKSVIQAVLEGKVKQLVLVNCCDSARRVYDIVESTGKCKFLYMLDLPHEDNECEKVKYAQAIMRLKKAYEKFSGKTFDKEAFLNSFTENETEMKPYIGLMGVRVTGILEKMIRDNIQMDVDNLTCTGGRQLAVVPEQMRQMDEEKMFLAYADALLCQIPCFRMNNNTRRNQLYLDPNLKGIIYHTIKFCDYYGFEYASIKKNIKVPLLKIETDFTSQSAGQLLTRIQAFAETIEGSEDMDPGKGISEEARKKMESGIYYVAGIDSGSTSTDVVILDQDGKIKSTMIIPTGGGAMMSAEKSLDLAVEKAGIKEEEIVRIVTTGYGRAYIESGDDSITEITCHAKGAHYLNPNVRTVIDIGGQDIKAISIDENGAVKNFLMNDKCAAGTGRFLEMMARTLGLSLEEMSTKGLEWKENIVISSMCTVFAESEVVSLVAQNKDVADIIHGLNVSVASKVGALAARLGKKNPGEYMMTGGVAKNPGIIKALEEKLDAKLYICDEAQLCGALGAALFAYEKCSV
;
A
#
# COMPACT_ATOMS: atom_id res chain seq x y z
N PRO A 1 -7.80 8.52 15.90
CA PRO A 1 -7.05 8.59 17.15
C PRO A 1 -5.62 8.07 16.93
N GLU A 2 -4.69 8.44 17.81
CA GLU A 2 -3.31 7.91 17.80
C GLU A 2 -3.26 6.46 18.28
N ASN A 3 -4.13 6.11 19.21
CA ASN A 3 -4.26 4.77 19.79
C ASN A 3 -5.73 4.46 20.18
N PHE A 4 -5.95 3.27 20.68
CA PHE A 4 -7.25 2.78 21.15
C PHE A 4 -7.26 2.47 22.66
N GLU A 5 -6.42 3.11 23.45
CA GLU A 5 -6.15 2.78 24.84
C GLU A 5 -7.43 2.65 25.69
N MET A 6 -8.36 3.60 25.59
CA MET A 6 -9.62 3.54 26.35
C MET A 6 -10.63 2.56 25.72
N SER A 7 -10.70 2.50 24.40
CA SER A 7 -11.66 1.61 23.72
C SER A 7 -11.27 0.13 23.86
N ASP A 8 -9.96 -0.20 23.88
CA ASP A 8 -9.47 -1.57 24.03
C ASP A 8 -9.77 -2.16 25.44
N GLN A 9 -10.03 -1.31 26.43
CA GLN A 9 -10.44 -1.77 27.77
C GLN A 9 -11.86 -2.32 27.82
N ILE A 10 -12.75 -1.89 26.90
CA ILE A 10 -14.18 -2.22 26.94
C ILE A 10 -14.70 -2.88 25.66
N ALA A 11 -13.94 -2.80 24.56
CA ALA A 11 -14.32 -3.36 23.28
C ALA A 11 -13.56 -4.67 23.00
N HIS A 12 -14.20 -5.60 22.32
CA HIS A 12 -13.56 -6.84 21.89
C HIS A 12 -12.38 -6.57 20.93
N ALA A 13 -11.31 -7.35 21.04
CA ALA A 13 -10.10 -7.20 20.23
C ALA A 13 -10.38 -7.20 18.71
N ASN A 14 -11.36 -7.98 18.26
CA ASN A 14 -11.75 -8.10 16.84
C ASN A 14 -12.77 -7.05 16.38
N LEU A 15 -13.08 -6.03 17.19
CA LEU A 15 -13.86 -4.90 16.69
C LEU A 15 -13.03 -4.10 15.69
N CYS A 16 -13.64 -3.70 14.57
CA CYS A 16 -12.92 -2.96 13.54
C CYS A 16 -12.40 -1.61 14.07
N GLY A 17 -11.27 -1.14 13.53
CA GLY A 17 -10.62 0.10 13.97
C GLY A 17 -11.53 1.34 13.90
N PHE A 18 -12.43 1.42 12.91
CA PHE A 18 -13.46 2.49 12.88
C PHE A 18 -14.38 2.43 14.10
N GLY A 19 -14.89 1.25 14.46
CA GLY A 19 -15.74 1.08 15.64
C GLY A 19 -15.01 1.48 16.94
N LYS A 20 -13.75 1.05 17.09
CA LYS A 20 -12.89 1.45 18.21
C LYS A 20 -12.66 2.96 18.25
N SER A 21 -12.46 3.61 17.09
CA SER A 21 -12.30 5.07 17.00
C SER A 21 -13.54 5.83 17.48
N VAL A 22 -14.74 5.34 17.15
CA VAL A 22 -16.00 5.95 17.63
C VAL A 22 -16.12 5.84 19.14
N ILE A 23 -15.88 4.64 19.69
CA ILE A 23 -15.91 4.42 21.14
C ILE A 23 -14.88 5.31 21.84
N GLN A 24 -13.63 5.37 21.33
CA GLN A 24 -12.57 6.20 21.87
C GLN A 24 -12.99 7.68 21.92
N ALA A 25 -13.56 8.22 20.83
CA ALA A 25 -13.99 9.61 20.74
C ALA A 25 -15.13 9.94 21.72
N VAL A 26 -16.03 8.99 21.97
CA VAL A 26 -17.09 9.15 23.00
C VAL A 26 -16.49 9.12 24.40
N LEU A 27 -15.58 8.19 24.68
CA LEU A 27 -14.93 8.07 25.99
C LEU A 27 -14.10 9.31 26.35
N GLU A 28 -13.43 9.90 25.36
CA GLU A 28 -12.68 11.15 25.47
C GLU A 28 -13.58 12.40 25.56
N GLY A 29 -14.91 12.25 25.43
CA GLY A 29 -15.86 13.36 25.44
C GLY A 29 -15.86 14.25 24.21
N LYS A 30 -15.16 13.85 23.14
CA LYS A 30 -15.11 14.55 21.84
C LYS A 30 -16.44 14.43 21.08
N VAL A 31 -17.16 13.31 21.25
CA VAL A 31 -18.46 13.04 20.65
C VAL A 31 -19.50 12.90 21.75
N LYS A 32 -20.49 13.80 21.75
CA LYS A 32 -21.59 13.84 22.74
C LYS A 32 -22.95 13.52 22.14
N GLN A 33 -23.05 13.54 20.82
CA GLN A 33 -24.26 13.20 20.06
C GLN A 33 -23.83 12.31 18.91
N LEU A 34 -24.48 11.17 18.74
CA LEU A 34 -24.07 10.16 17.77
C LEU A 34 -25.30 9.52 17.12
N VAL A 35 -25.28 9.49 15.80
CA VAL A 35 -26.16 8.65 15.00
C VAL A 35 -25.32 7.58 14.34
N LEU A 36 -25.60 6.33 14.64
CA LEU A 36 -25.01 5.17 14.00
C LEU A 36 -26.01 4.60 12.99
N VAL A 37 -25.48 3.97 11.95
CA VAL A 37 -26.29 3.26 10.95
C VAL A 37 -26.20 1.76 11.19
N ASN A 38 -27.32 1.07 11.07
CA ASN A 38 -27.39 -0.38 11.22
C ASN A 38 -26.87 -1.07 9.94
N CYS A 39 -25.57 -0.92 9.67
CA CYS A 39 -24.93 -1.42 8.45
C CYS A 39 -24.14 -2.73 8.62
N CYS A 40 -23.74 -3.08 9.84
CA CYS A 40 -22.99 -4.31 10.16
C CYS A 40 -23.05 -4.63 11.66
N ASP A 41 -22.63 -5.82 12.05
CA ASP A 41 -22.60 -6.23 13.45
C ASP A 41 -21.66 -5.38 14.31
N SER A 42 -20.53 -4.94 13.75
CA SER A 42 -19.65 -4.01 14.46
C SER A 42 -20.36 -2.71 14.84
N ALA A 43 -21.16 -2.12 13.94
CA ALA A 43 -21.91 -0.89 14.23
C ALA A 43 -22.94 -1.09 15.36
N ARG A 44 -23.60 -2.25 15.39
CA ARG A 44 -24.53 -2.61 16.49
C ARG A 44 -23.79 -2.74 17.82
N ARG A 45 -22.64 -3.43 17.81
CA ARG A 45 -21.82 -3.57 19.05
C ARG A 45 -21.28 -2.24 19.52
N VAL A 46 -20.88 -1.34 18.61
CA VAL A 46 -20.49 0.04 18.97
C VAL A 46 -21.65 0.78 19.65
N TYR A 47 -22.87 0.65 19.12
CA TYR A 47 -24.05 1.25 19.73
C TYR A 47 -24.25 0.76 21.17
N ASP A 48 -24.29 -0.57 21.37
CA ASP A 48 -24.50 -1.18 22.69
C ASP A 48 -23.42 -0.75 23.70
N ILE A 49 -22.16 -0.71 23.27
CA ILE A 49 -21.04 -0.27 24.12
C ILE A 49 -21.18 1.22 24.46
N VAL A 50 -21.44 2.08 23.48
CA VAL A 50 -21.62 3.52 23.72
C VAL A 50 -22.79 3.79 24.63
N GLU A 51 -23.91 3.09 24.44
CA GLU A 51 -25.10 3.19 25.32
C GLU A 51 -24.76 2.84 26.78
N SER A 52 -24.02 1.74 26.97
CA SER A 52 -23.63 1.29 28.32
C SER A 52 -22.73 2.28 29.06
N THR A 53 -21.98 3.13 28.34
CA THR A 53 -21.11 4.15 28.97
C THR A 53 -21.87 5.33 29.57
N GLY A 54 -23.08 5.59 29.10
CA GLY A 54 -23.87 6.77 29.47
C GLY A 54 -23.26 8.13 29.12
N LYS A 55 -22.14 8.16 28.36
CA LYS A 55 -21.41 9.38 28.04
C LYS A 55 -21.96 10.16 26.82
N CYS A 56 -22.82 9.51 26.03
CA CYS A 56 -23.43 10.12 24.85
C CYS A 56 -24.80 10.74 25.25
N LYS A 57 -24.98 12.05 24.99
CA LYS A 57 -26.22 12.77 25.34
C LYS A 57 -27.37 12.45 24.38
N PHE A 58 -27.04 12.17 23.11
CA PHE A 58 -27.98 11.69 22.10
C PHE A 58 -27.35 10.54 21.36
N LEU A 59 -27.98 9.39 21.43
CA LEU A 59 -27.54 8.18 20.72
C LEU A 59 -28.74 7.61 19.95
N TYR A 60 -28.56 7.39 18.67
CA TYR A 60 -29.61 6.87 17.79
C TYR A 60 -29.06 5.85 16.80
N MET A 61 -29.80 4.76 16.57
CA MET A 61 -29.51 3.78 15.52
C MET A 61 -30.48 3.99 14.37
N LEU A 62 -29.96 4.35 13.19
CA LEU A 62 -30.74 4.49 11.97
C LEU A 62 -30.68 3.19 11.18
N ASP A 63 -31.86 2.62 10.89
CA ASP A 63 -31.96 1.44 10.04
C ASP A 63 -31.80 1.83 8.57
N LEU A 64 -30.91 1.13 7.87
CA LEU A 64 -30.70 1.26 6.44
C LEU A 64 -31.32 0.06 5.71
N PRO A 65 -31.97 0.28 4.55
CA PRO A 65 -32.48 -0.81 3.73
C PRO A 65 -31.36 -1.67 3.14
N HIS A 66 -31.68 -2.90 2.75
CA HIS A 66 -30.81 -3.80 2.00
C HIS A 66 -31.17 -3.87 0.50
N GLU A 67 -32.31 -3.29 0.13
CA GLU A 67 -32.84 -3.26 -1.23
C GLU A 67 -33.21 -1.82 -1.62
N ASP A 68 -33.30 -1.57 -2.90
CA ASP A 68 -33.62 -0.27 -3.52
C ASP A 68 -35.03 -0.24 -4.14
N ASN A 69 -35.93 -1.09 -3.64
CA ASN A 69 -37.31 -1.15 -4.11
C ASN A 69 -38.22 -0.10 -3.44
N GLU A 70 -39.41 0.11 -3.99
CA GLU A 70 -40.37 1.12 -3.51
C GLU A 70 -40.78 0.92 -2.05
N CYS A 71 -40.92 -0.32 -1.57
CA CYS A 71 -41.27 -0.60 -0.19
C CYS A 71 -40.15 -0.14 0.76
N GLU A 72 -38.91 -0.44 0.45
CA GLU A 72 -37.75 -0.07 1.26
C GLU A 72 -37.50 1.43 1.23
N LYS A 73 -37.79 2.11 0.12
CA LYS A 73 -37.76 3.57 0.00
C LYS A 73 -38.70 4.23 1.03
N VAL A 74 -39.95 3.76 1.09
CA VAL A 74 -40.95 4.27 2.08
C VAL A 74 -40.48 4.00 3.51
N LYS A 75 -40.02 2.80 3.82
CA LYS A 75 -39.51 2.46 5.16
C LYS A 75 -38.30 3.32 5.54
N TYR A 76 -37.43 3.61 4.58
CA TYR A 76 -36.24 4.44 4.81
C TYR A 76 -36.63 5.90 5.08
N ALA A 77 -37.54 6.47 4.30
CA ALA A 77 -38.10 7.80 4.56
C ALA A 77 -38.72 7.90 5.97
N GLN A 78 -39.52 6.89 6.36
CA GLN A 78 -40.09 6.81 7.71
C GLN A 78 -39.02 6.69 8.81
N ALA A 79 -37.91 5.94 8.57
CA ALA A 79 -36.81 5.84 9.50
C ALA A 79 -36.11 7.20 9.71
N ILE A 80 -35.88 7.95 8.62
CA ILE A 80 -35.32 9.30 8.67
C ILE A 80 -36.27 10.26 9.43
N MET A 81 -37.56 10.18 9.18
CA MET A 81 -38.56 10.99 9.91
C MET A 81 -38.61 10.64 11.41
N ARG A 82 -38.43 9.37 11.78
CA ARG A 82 -38.31 8.98 13.20
C ARG A 82 -37.05 9.56 13.83
N LEU A 83 -35.91 9.52 13.15
CA LEU A 83 -34.67 10.17 13.61
C LEU A 83 -34.90 11.68 13.81
N LYS A 84 -35.51 12.37 12.82
CA LYS A 84 -35.85 13.77 12.92
C LYS A 84 -36.65 14.06 14.20
N LYS A 85 -37.77 13.37 14.40
CA LYS A 85 -38.63 13.54 15.62
C LYS A 85 -37.87 13.30 16.92
N ALA A 86 -37.03 12.26 16.96
CA ALA A 86 -36.19 11.97 18.12
C ALA A 86 -35.21 13.09 18.43
N TYR A 87 -34.61 13.67 17.41
CA TYR A 87 -33.65 14.76 17.54
C TYR A 87 -34.33 16.10 17.91
N GLU A 88 -35.51 16.39 17.36
CA GLU A 88 -36.32 17.56 17.75
C GLU A 88 -36.69 17.49 19.24
N LYS A 89 -37.12 16.33 19.70
CA LYS A 89 -37.44 16.10 21.14
C LYS A 89 -36.23 16.30 22.05
N PHE A 90 -35.06 15.86 21.60
CA PHE A 90 -33.80 15.98 22.34
C PHE A 90 -33.29 17.44 22.34
N SER A 91 -33.27 18.08 21.19
CA SER A 91 -32.69 19.41 21.02
C SER A 91 -33.58 20.56 21.42
N GLY A 92 -34.91 20.32 21.49
CA GLY A 92 -35.92 21.35 21.67
C GLY A 92 -36.11 22.29 20.47
N LYS A 93 -35.48 21.96 19.31
CA LYS A 93 -35.55 22.74 18.06
C LYS A 93 -36.42 21.99 17.05
N THR A 94 -37.22 22.72 16.30
CA THR A 94 -37.95 22.19 15.14
C THR A 94 -37.05 22.09 13.92
N PHE A 95 -37.35 21.13 13.05
CA PHE A 95 -36.65 20.95 11.77
C PHE A 95 -36.85 22.17 10.87
N ASP A 96 -35.75 22.73 10.38
CA ASP A 96 -35.74 23.81 9.43
C ASP A 96 -35.60 23.26 8.00
N LYS A 97 -36.71 23.25 7.27
CA LYS A 97 -36.80 22.75 5.91
C LYS A 97 -35.92 23.54 4.94
N GLU A 98 -35.87 24.87 5.08
CA GLU A 98 -35.08 25.72 4.18
C GLU A 98 -33.58 25.54 4.43
N ALA A 99 -33.15 25.48 5.68
CA ALA A 99 -31.77 25.19 6.00
C ALA A 99 -31.35 23.80 5.49
N PHE A 100 -32.23 22.80 5.56
CA PHE A 100 -31.99 21.47 5.00
C PHE A 100 -31.81 21.51 3.48
N LEU A 101 -32.73 22.15 2.75
CA LEU A 101 -32.66 22.24 1.30
C LEU A 101 -31.46 23.06 0.82
N ASN A 102 -31.09 24.12 1.52
CA ASN A 102 -29.93 24.93 1.22
C ASN A 102 -28.59 24.24 1.55
N SER A 103 -28.59 23.10 2.25
CA SER A 103 -27.39 22.32 2.51
C SER A 103 -26.93 21.47 1.31
N PHE A 104 -27.78 21.32 0.29
CA PHE A 104 -27.41 20.62 -0.94
C PHE A 104 -26.63 21.55 -1.86
N THR A 105 -25.43 21.12 -2.26
CA THR A 105 -24.58 21.84 -3.22
C THR A 105 -24.72 21.16 -4.59
N GLU A 106 -24.94 21.93 -5.63
CA GLU A 106 -24.81 21.46 -7.01
C GLU A 106 -23.32 21.40 -7.33
N ASN A 107 -22.83 20.22 -7.66
CA ASN A 107 -21.50 20.04 -8.21
C ASN A 107 -21.65 19.68 -9.69
N GLU A 108 -21.18 20.54 -10.56
CA GLU A 108 -20.98 20.20 -11.98
C GLU A 108 -19.80 19.22 -12.04
N THR A 109 -20.02 18.00 -12.51
CA THR A 109 -18.97 17.02 -12.77
C THR A 109 -18.55 17.12 -14.22
N GLU A 110 -17.43 17.73 -14.50
CA GLU A 110 -16.71 17.50 -15.74
C GLU A 110 -16.20 16.05 -15.74
N MET A 111 -16.44 15.35 -16.85
CA MET A 111 -15.96 13.96 -17.04
C MET A 111 -14.45 13.99 -17.35
N LYS A 112 -13.61 14.05 -16.31
CA LYS A 112 -12.14 13.98 -16.39
C LYS A 112 -11.64 12.60 -16.03
N PRO A 113 -10.46 12.20 -16.53
CA PRO A 113 -9.78 11.01 -16.02
C PRO A 113 -9.56 11.11 -14.50
N TYR A 114 -9.83 10.02 -13.77
CA TYR A 114 -9.74 10.02 -12.31
C TYR A 114 -9.27 8.69 -11.73
N ILE A 115 -8.80 8.76 -10.48
CA ILE A 115 -8.52 7.61 -9.62
C ILE A 115 -9.69 7.41 -8.66
N GLY A 116 -10.25 6.22 -8.65
CA GLY A 116 -11.33 5.87 -7.72
C GLY A 116 -10.78 5.46 -6.35
N LEU A 117 -11.05 6.24 -5.31
CA LEU A 117 -10.81 5.83 -3.93
C LEU A 117 -12.04 5.06 -3.44
N MET A 118 -11.92 3.74 -3.31
CA MET A 118 -13.05 2.84 -3.07
C MET A 118 -12.88 2.03 -1.77
N GLY A 119 -13.92 1.28 -1.41
CA GLY A 119 -13.92 0.43 -0.24
C GLY A 119 -14.50 1.11 0.99
N VAL A 120 -13.91 0.85 2.14
CA VAL A 120 -14.37 1.40 3.41
C VAL A 120 -13.91 2.85 3.57
N ARG A 121 -14.62 3.60 4.43
CA ARG A 121 -14.29 4.97 4.82
C ARG A 121 -12.79 5.18 5.03
N VAL A 122 -12.25 6.26 4.49
CA VAL A 122 -10.88 6.76 4.76
C VAL A 122 -10.88 7.84 5.84
N THR A 123 -9.73 8.00 6.50
CA THR A 123 -9.49 9.17 7.36
C THR A 123 -9.11 10.36 6.51
N GLY A 124 -9.39 11.60 6.97
CA GLY A 124 -8.97 12.81 6.25
C GLY A 124 -7.45 12.89 6.05
N ILE A 125 -6.66 12.32 6.97
CA ILE A 125 -5.20 12.24 6.84
C ILE A 125 -4.81 11.33 5.66
N LEU A 126 -5.43 10.14 5.56
CA LEU A 126 -5.14 9.21 4.45
C LEU A 126 -5.62 9.77 3.12
N GLU A 127 -6.81 10.38 3.07
CA GLU A 127 -7.31 11.01 1.86
C GLU A 127 -6.41 12.15 1.38
N LYS A 128 -5.96 13.01 2.31
CA LYS A 128 -4.99 14.07 2.00
C LYS A 128 -3.67 13.48 1.48
N MET A 129 -3.12 12.47 2.14
CA MET A 129 -1.90 11.79 1.69
C MET A 129 -2.04 11.24 0.26
N ILE A 130 -3.21 10.69 -0.09
CA ILE A 130 -3.47 10.19 -1.45
C ILE A 130 -3.48 11.35 -2.44
N ARG A 131 -4.23 12.42 -2.16
CA ARG A 131 -4.35 13.59 -3.05
C ARG A 131 -3.04 14.36 -3.22
N ASP A 132 -2.22 14.44 -2.18
CA ASP A 132 -0.92 15.14 -2.22
C ASP A 132 0.13 14.37 -3.06
N ASN A 133 -0.08 13.08 -3.34
CA ASN A 133 0.89 12.23 -4.05
C ASN A 133 0.37 11.69 -5.39
N ILE A 134 -0.81 12.08 -5.84
CA ILE A 134 -1.40 11.72 -7.14
C ILE A 134 -1.77 13.01 -7.85
N GLN A 135 -1.25 13.22 -9.07
CA GLN A 135 -1.53 14.42 -9.86
C GLN A 135 -2.93 14.40 -10.47
N MET A 136 -3.42 13.19 -10.78
CA MET A 136 -4.75 12.99 -11.33
C MET A 136 -5.85 13.24 -10.31
N ASP A 137 -7.03 13.65 -10.76
CA ASP A 137 -8.20 13.81 -9.88
C ASP A 137 -8.52 12.51 -9.12
N VAL A 138 -8.84 12.63 -7.83
CA VAL A 138 -9.19 11.50 -6.97
C VAL A 138 -10.64 11.63 -6.52
N ASP A 139 -11.48 10.70 -6.96
CA ASP A 139 -12.89 10.62 -6.56
C ASP A 139 -13.06 9.71 -5.34
N ASN A 140 -13.56 10.29 -4.25
CA ASN A 140 -13.86 9.52 -3.04
C ASN A 140 -15.19 8.79 -3.16
N LEU A 141 -15.13 7.55 -3.64
CA LEU A 141 -16.25 6.62 -3.84
C LEU A 141 -16.38 5.60 -2.69
N THR A 142 -15.74 5.86 -1.56
CA THR A 142 -15.87 5.03 -0.34
C THR A 142 -17.29 5.08 0.22
N CYS A 143 -17.59 4.23 1.21
CA CYS A 143 -18.93 4.16 1.81
C CYS A 143 -19.39 5.47 2.48
N THR A 144 -18.50 6.42 2.72
CA THR A 144 -18.80 7.76 3.27
C THR A 144 -18.22 8.89 2.42
N GLY A 145 -17.88 8.63 1.17
CA GLY A 145 -17.36 9.62 0.24
C GLY A 145 -18.39 10.66 -0.16
N GLY A 146 -17.91 11.74 -0.78
CA GLY A 146 -18.74 12.83 -1.29
C GLY A 146 -19.57 12.41 -2.50
N ARG A 147 -20.53 11.54 -2.26
CA ARG A 147 -21.44 11.05 -3.31
C ARG A 147 -22.46 12.12 -3.62
N GLN A 148 -22.60 12.46 -4.88
CA GLN A 148 -23.65 13.36 -5.32
C GLN A 148 -25.03 12.75 -5.06
N LEU A 149 -25.91 13.57 -4.50
CA LEU A 149 -27.32 13.25 -4.38
C LEU A 149 -28.05 13.86 -5.58
N ALA A 150 -28.76 13.03 -6.34
CA ALA A 150 -29.64 13.51 -7.40
C ALA A 150 -30.92 14.11 -6.79
N VAL A 151 -30.80 15.26 -6.14
CA VAL A 151 -31.92 16.01 -5.58
C VAL A 151 -32.09 17.34 -6.33
N VAL A 152 -33.33 17.75 -6.48
CA VAL A 152 -33.67 19.07 -7.03
C VAL A 152 -34.34 19.89 -5.92
N PRO A 153 -33.57 20.71 -5.17
CA PRO A 153 -34.07 21.45 -4.01
C PRO A 153 -35.33 22.29 -4.30
N GLU A 154 -35.41 22.93 -5.48
CA GLU A 154 -36.57 23.71 -5.90
C GLU A 154 -37.85 22.88 -5.98
N GLN A 155 -37.76 21.66 -6.51
CA GLN A 155 -38.92 20.74 -6.57
C GLN A 155 -39.32 20.29 -5.17
N MET A 156 -38.34 19.99 -4.31
CA MET A 156 -38.56 19.57 -2.93
C MET A 156 -39.18 20.67 -2.05
N ARG A 157 -38.93 21.94 -2.34
CA ARG A 157 -39.56 23.08 -1.63
C ARG A 157 -41.07 23.07 -1.74
N GLN A 158 -41.61 22.64 -2.88
CA GLN A 158 -43.06 22.60 -3.13
C GLN A 158 -43.74 21.36 -2.52
N MET A 159 -42.97 20.39 -2.06
CA MET A 159 -43.49 19.16 -1.46
C MET A 159 -43.88 19.36 0.02
N ASP A 160 -44.89 18.63 0.46
CA ASP A 160 -45.08 18.43 1.89
C ASP A 160 -43.89 17.65 2.49
N GLU A 161 -43.78 17.65 3.80
CA GLU A 161 -42.62 17.06 4.50
C GLU A 161 -42.47 15.55 4.22
N GLU A 162 -43.57 14.81 4.12
CA GLU A 162 -43.56 13.37 3.86
C GLU A 162 -43.03 13.05 2.47
N LYS A 163 -43.53 13.76 1.46
CA LYS A 163 -43.05 13.62 0.07
C LYS A 163 -41.60 14.06 -0.08
N MET A 164 -41.21 15.12 0.62
CA MET A 164 -39.81 15.60 0.62
C MET A 164 -38.87 14.52 1.17
N PHE A 165 -39.17 13.90 2.30
CA PHE A 165 -38.32 12.83 2.85
C PHE A 165 -38.37 11.55 2.01
N LEU A 166 -39.48 11.29 1.32
CA LEU A 166 -39.53 10.18 0.34
C LEU A 166 -38.59 10.42 -0.85
N ALA A 167 -38.61 11.63 -1.41
CA ALA A 167 -37.69 12.03 -2.47
C ALA A 167 -36.22 12.00 -2.00
N TYR A 168 -35.95 12.42 -0.78
CA TYR A 168 -34.62 12.35 -0.18
C TYR A 168 -34.15 10.90 0.01
N ALA A 169 -35.00 10.03 0.51
CA ALA A 169 -34.68 8.61 0.66
C ALA A 169 -34.42 7.93 -0.68
N ASP A 170 -35.20 8.28 -1.72
CA ASP A 170 -34.98 7.83 -3.09
C ASP A 170 -33.60 8.27 -3.61
N ALA A 171 -33.26 9.53 -3.46
CA ALA A 171 -31.96 10.06 -3.86
C ALA A 171 -30.80 9.36 -3.13
N LEU A 172 -30.95 9.06 -1.84
CA LEU A 172 -29.96 8.29 -1.07
C LEU A 172 -29.79 6.86 -1.60
N LEU A 173 -30.88 6.20 -1.96
CA LEU A 173 -30.84 4.85 -2.54
C LEU A 173 -30.36 4.83 -4.00
N CYS A 174 -30.51 5.93 -4.71
CA CYS A 174 -29.99 6.10 -6.07
C CYS A 174 -28.48 6.33 -6.14
N GLN A 175 -27.80 6.59 -5.03
CA GLN A 175 -26.34 6.66 -4.99
C GLN A 175 -25.70 5.31 -5.30
N ILE A 176 -24.37 5.33 -5.52
CA ILE A 176 -23.58 4.09 -5.63
C ILE A 176 -23.81 3.25 -4.36
N PRO A 177 -24.35 2.02 -4.49
CA PRO A 177 -24.72 1.24 -3.31
C PRO A 177 -23.51 0.80 -2.51
N CYS A 178 -23.67 0.66 -1.20
CA CYS A 178 -22.74 -0.10 -0.38
C CYS A 178 -22.78 -1.58 -0.79
N PHE A 179 -21.66 -2.28 -0.69
CA PHE A 179 -21.56 -3.71 -1.05
C PHE A 179 -22.56 -4.61 -0.26
N ARG A 180 -23.04 -4.16 0.89
CA ARG A 180 -24.09 -4.86 1.64
C ARG A 180 -25.47 -4.86 0.99
N MET A 181 -25.71 -3.99 -0.01
CA MET A 181 -26.99 -3.95 -0.76
C MET A 181 -27.12 -5.17 -1.66
N ASN A 182 -28.34 -5.69 -1.80
CA ASN A 182 -28.62 -6.84 -2.68
C ASN A 182 -28.38 -6.51 -4.15
N ASN A 183 -28.69 -5.27 -4.57
CA ASN A 183 -28.44 -4.79 -5.93
C ASN A 183 -27.14 -3.97 -5.98
N ASN A 184 -26.11 -4.54 -6.58
CA ASN A 184 -24.80 -3.89 -6.77
C ASN A 184 -24.53 -3.50 -8.25
N THR A 185 -25.54 -3.48 -9.11
CA THR A 185 -25.38 -3.21 -10.55
C THR A 185 -24.71 -1.86 -10.80
N ARG A 186 -25.15 -0.79 -10.13
CA ARG A 186 -24.55 0.56 -10.25
C ARG A 186 -23.09 0.59 -9.79
N ARG A 187 -22.77 -0.20 -8.76
CA ARG A 187 -21.40 -0.31 -8.26
C ARG A 187 -20.49 -1.03 -9.27
N ASN A 188 -21.02 -2.06 -9.91
CA ASN A 188 -20.30 -2.78 -10.96
C ASN A 188 -20.09 -1.93 -12.22
N GLN A 189 -21.00 -1.01 -12.53
CA GLN A 189 -20.87 -0.08 -13.64
C GLN A 189 -19.69 0.90 -13.48
N LEU A 190 -19.34 1.28 -12.24
CA LEU A 190 -18.17 2.12 -11.98
C LEU A 190 -16.88 1.50 -12.53
N TYR A 191 -16.75 0.18 -12.45
CA TYR A 191 -15.56 -0.52 -12.93
C TYR A 191 -15.44 -0.56 -14.45
N LEU A 192 -16.47 -0.10 -15.16
CA LEU A 192 -16.54 -0.01 -16.62
C LEU A 192 -16.41 1.45 -17.12
N ASP A 193 -16.27 2.42 -16.22
CA ASP A 193 -16.11 3.83 -16.57
C ASP A 193 -14.78 4.02 -17.33
N PRO A 194 -14.79 4.54 -18.57
CA PRO A 194 -13.59 4.76 -19.37
C PRO A 194 -12.65 5.83 -18.77
N ASN A 195 -13.18 6.72 -17.92
CA ASN A 195 -12.39 7.75 -17.24
C ASN A 195 -11.70 7.23 -15.97
N LEU A 196 -12.08 6.07 -15.46
CA LEU A 196 -11.41 5.43 -14.35
C LEU A 196 -10.05 4.89 -14.79
N LYS A 197 -8.95 5.46 -14.28
CA LYS A 197 -7.57 5.10 -14.64
C LYS A 197 -6.89 4.19 -13.63
N GLY A 198 -7.39 4.15 -12.41
CA GLY A 198 -6.88 3.29 -11.36
C GLY A 198 -7.78 3.29 -10.13
N ILE A 199 -7.56 2.34 -9.25
CA ILE A 199 -8.34 2.19 -8.02
C ILE A 199 -7.41 2.06 -6.83
N ILE A 200 -7.60 2.92 -5.83
CA ILE A 200 -7.07 2.71 -4.47
C ILE A 200 -8.21 2.13 -3.64
N TYR A 201 -8.07 0.85 -3.27
CA TYR A 201 -9.09 0.13 -2.53
C TYR A 201 -8.73 0.03 -1.06
N HIS A 202 -9.44 0.79 -0.22
CA HIS A 202 -9.20 0.83 1.22
C HIS A 202 -10.03 -0.24 1.95
N THR A 203 -9.36 -1.01 2.80
CA THR A 203 -9.98 -1.94 3.74
C THR A 203 -9.55 -1.61 5.17
N ILE A 204 -10.42 -1.89 6.14
CA ILE A 204 -10.08 -1.84 7.56
C ILE A 204 -10.04 -3.27 8.09
N LYS A 205 -9.06 -3.56 8.91
CA LYS A 205 -8.95 -4.85 9.60
C LYS A 205 -10.28 -5.19 10.30
N PHE A 206 -10.77 -6.40 10.09
CA PHE A 206 -12.07 -6.91 10.57
C PHE A 206 -13.31 -6.27 9.92
N CYS A 207 -13.18 -5.69 8.72
CA CYS A 207 -14.33 -5.28 7.91
C CYS A 207 -14.61 -6.33 6.84
N ASP A 208 -15.56 -7.24 7.08
CA ASP A 208 -15.83 -8.39 6.21
C ASP A 208 -16.40 -7.98 4.86
N TYR A 209 -17.37 -7.06 4.81
CA TYR A 209 -18.02 -6.65 3.57
C TYR A 209 -17.02 -6.19 2.50
N TYR A 210 -16.10 -5.30 2.85
CA TYR A 210 -15.12 -4.77 1.91
C TYR A 210 -13.94 -5.72 1.67
N GLY A 211 -13.69 -6.66 2.59
CA GLY A 211 -12.77 -7.76 2.36
C GLY A 211 -13.30 -8.72 1.27
N PHE A 212 -14.59 -9.08 1.32
CA PHE A 212 -15.24 -9.90 0.30
C PHE A 212 -15.36 -9.18 -1.05
N GLU A 213 -15.75 -7.91 -1.06
CA GLU A 213 -15.82 -7.12 -2.29
C GLU A 213 -14.45 -7.09 -2.98
N TYR A 214 -13.38 -6.79 -2.27
CA TYR A 214 -12.03 -6.77 -2.84
C TYR A 214 -11.68 -8.09 -3.55
N ALA A 215 -11.99 -9.22 -2.94
CA ALA A 215 -11.74 -10.53 -3.54
C ALA A 215 -12.53 -10.75 -4.84
N SER A 216 -13.76 -10.20 -4.92
CA SER A 216 -14.62 -10.27 -6.11
C SER A 216 -14.12 -9.36 -7.23
N ILE A 217 -13.85 -8.09 -6.94
CA ILE A 217 -13.48 -7.10 -7.96
C ILE A 217 -12.11 -7.37 -8.56
N LYS A 218 -11.15 -7.85 -7.77
CA LYS A 218 -9.78 -8.13 -8.22
C LYS A 218 -9.72 -8.99 -9.49
N LYS A 219 -10.71 -9.86 -9.71
CA LYS A 219 -10.77 -10.76 -10.87
C LYS A 219 -11.23 -10.07 -12.17
N ASN A 220 -11.98 -8.98 -12.05
CA ASN A 220 -12.71 -8.37 -13.15
C ASN A 220 -12.22 -6.96 -13.51
N ILE A 221 -11.43 -6.31 -12.66
CA ILE A 221 -10.87 -4.98 -12.90
C ILE A 221 -9.73 -5.06 -13.90
N LYS A 222 -9.74 -4.12 -14.85
CA LYS A 222 -8.73 -4.00 -15.91
C LYS A 222 -7.72 -2.87 -15.64
N VAL A 223 -8.04 -1.94 -14.76
CA VAL A 223 -7.17 -0.83 -14.38
C VAL A 223 -6.26 -1.23 -13.20
N PRO A 224 -5.14 -0.56 -12.98
CA PRO A 224 -4.29 -0.77 -11.81
C PRO A 224 -5.07 -0.69 -10.51
N LEU A 225 -4.78 -1.60 -9.58
CA LEU A 225 -5.51 -1.76 -8.32
C LEU A 225 -4.55 -1.82 -7.14
N LEU A 226 -4.49 -0.77 -6.34
CA LEU A 226 -3.75 -0.75 -5.08
C LEU A 226 -4.68 -1.09 -3.91
N LYS A 227 -4.37 -2.14 -3.15
CA LYS A 227 -5.03 -2.41 -1.85
C LYS A 227 -4.27 -1.72 -0.72
N ILE A 228 -4.97 -0.88 0.04
CA ILE A 228 -4.51 -0.31 1.31
C ILE A 228 -5.34 -0.89 2.44
N GLU A 229 -4.68 -1.40 3.48
CA GLU A 229 -5.34 -1.88 4.69
C GLU A 229 -4.81 -1.14 5.90
N THR A 230 -5.71 -0.50 6.66
CA THR A 230 -5.37 0.23 7.89
C THR A 230 -6.12 -0.34 9.09
N ASP A 231 -5.64 -0.01 10.28
CA ASP A 231 -6.34 -0.23 11.54
C ASP A 231 -7.05 1.03 12.04
N PHE A 232 -7.06 2.09 11.24
CA PHE A 232 -7.62 3.41 11.55
C PHE A 232 -6.82 4.24 12.57
N THR A 233 -5.57 3.84 12.86
CA THR A 233 -4.62 4.68 13.62
C THR A 233 -3.71 5.46 12.68
N SER A 234 -2.94 6.40 13.22
CA SER A 234 -1.91 7.15 12.48
C SER A 234 -0.61 6.37 12.26
N GLN A 235 -0.53 5.12 12.74
CA GLN A 235 0.66 4.29 12.59
C GLN A 235 0.84 3.82 11.13
N SER A 236 2.08 3.61 10.71
CA SER A 236 2.46 3.13 9.37
C SER A 236 2.34 4.15 8.22
N ALA A 237 2.36 5.45 8.49
CA ALA A 237 2.24 6.48 7.44
C ALA A 237 3.31 6.35 6.34
N GLY A 238 4.56 6.07 6.67
CA GLY A 238 5.65 5.94 5.69
C GLY A 238 5.45 4.76 4.72
N GLN A 239 4.99 3.61 5.22
CA GLN A 239 4.70 2.44 4.39
C GLN A 239 3.51 2.67 3.45
N LEU A 240 2.50 3.39 3.91
CA LEU A 240 1.36 3.78 3.09
C LEU A 240 1.78 4.76 2.00
N LEU A 241 2.64 5.72 2.35
CA LEU A 241 3.18 6.71 1.41
C LEU A 241 3.94 6.04 0.26
N THR A 242 4.87 5.12 0.56
CA THR A 242 5.60 4.37 -0.48
C THR A 242 4.67 3.64 -1.44
N ARG A 243 3.60 3.00 -0.92
CA ARG A 243 2.63 2.28 -1.75
C ARG A 243 1.80 3.21 -2.64
N ILE A 244 1.40 4.38 -2.11
CA ILE A 244 0.66 5.40 -2.86
C ILE A 244 1.54 5.98 -3.96
N GLN A 245 2.79 6.31 -3.65
CA GLN A 245 3.75 6.83 -4.63
C GLN A 245 4.04 5.82 -5.74
N ALA A 246 4.33 4.56 -5.39
CA ALA A 246 4.54 3.52 -6.40
C ALA A 246 3.30 3.27 -7.28
N PHE A 247 2.10 3.43 -6.72
CA PHE A 247 0.87 3.35 -7.50
C PHE A 247 0.69 4.56 -8.43
N ALA A 248 1.02 5.76 -7.97
CA ALA A 248 1.03 6.97 -8.80
C ALA A 248 2.02 6.80 -9.97
N GLU A 249 3.25 6.38 -9.69
CA GLU A 249 4.27 6.09 -10.71
C GLU A 249 3.80 5.03 -11.73
N THR A 250 3.00 4.04 -11.29
CA THR A 250 2.44 3.00 -12.18
C THR A 250 1.37 3.55 -13.13
N ILE A 251 0.59 4.57 -12.72
CA ILE A 251 -0.54 5.11 -13.49
C ILE A 251 -0.10 6.27 -14.37
N GLU A 252 0.67 7.19 -13.79
CA GLU A 252 1.10 8.43 -14.43
C GLU A 252 2.22 8.15 -15.43
N GLY A 253 2.84 6.97 -15.31
CA GLY A 253 3.93 6.52 -16.19
C GLY A 253 5.20 7.33 -15.98
N SER A 254 6.26 6.91 -16.65
CA SER A 254 7.49 7.70 -16.76
C SER A 254 7.36 8.82 -17.81
N GLU A 255 6.20 8.99 -18.44
CA GLU A 255 5.98 9.98 -19.50
C GLU A 255 6.01 11.44 -19.02
N ASP A 256 5.72 11.69 -17.71
CA ASP A 256 5.90 13.01 -17.10
C ASP A 256 7.35 13.29 -16.65
N MET A 257 8.28 12.39 -16.93
CA MET A 257 9.70 12.66 -16.83
C MET A 257 10.15 13.46 -18.06
N ASP A 258 9.81 14.75 -18.09
CA ASP A 258 10.26 15.67 -19.12
C ASP A 258 11.80 15.64 -19.19
N PRO A 259 12.40 15.08 -20.29
CA PRO A 259 13.83 15.01 -20.40
C PRO A 259 14.41 16.44 -20.31
N GLY A 260 15.35 16.65 -19.39
CA GLY A 260 15.96 17.95 -19.16
C GLY A 260 15.25 18.85 -18.15
N LYS A 261 14.08 18.51 -17.61
CA LYS A 261 13.44 19.25 -16.53
C LYS A 261 14.25 19.11 -15.24
N GLY A 262 14.64 20.25 -14.64
CA GLY A 262 15.43 20.27 -13.40
C GLY A 262 16.94 20.09 -13.59
N ILE A 263 17.46 20.00 -14.83
CA ILE A 263 18.90 20.00 -15.08
C ILE A 263 19.44 21.43 -14.96
N SER A 264 20.42 21.63 -14.08
CA SER A 264 21.08 22.91 -13.91
C SER A 264 21.84 23.32 -15.18
N GLU A 265 22.04 24.63 -15.37
CA GLU A 265 22.82 25.13 -16.51
C GLU A 265 24.28 24.62 -16.49
N GLU A 266 24.81 24.40 -15.29
CA GLU A 266 26.14 23.84 -15.07
C GLU A 266 26.22 22.36 -15.47
N ALA A 267 25.23 21.57 -15.10
CA ALA A 267 25.10 20.18 -15.53
C ALA A 267 24.97 20.06 -17.06
N ARG A 268 24.19 20.93 -17.71
CA ARG A 268 24.08 20.98 -19.18
C ARG A 268 25.41 21.23 -19.87
N LYS A 269 26.21 22.18 -19.37
CA LYS A 269 27.56 22.46 -19.90
C LYS A 269 28.49 21.24 -19.76
N LYS A 270 28.39 20.49 -18.68
CA LYS A 270 29.16 19.24 -18.48
C LYS A 270 28.71 18.17 -19.48
N MET A 271 27.42 18.03 -19.70
CA MET A 271 26.87 17.10 -20.70
C MET A 271 27.35 17.43 -22.13
N GLU A 272 27.36 18.72 -22.47
CA GLU A 272 27.89 19.21 -23.76
C GLU A 272 29.39 18.92 -23.94
N SER A 273 30.15 18.81 -22.85
CA SER A 273 31.57 18.42 -22.91
C SER A 273 31.81 16.94 -23.25
N GLY A 274 30.75 16.10 -23.20
CA GLY A 274 30.77 14.69 -23.58
C GLY A 274 31.32 13.74 -22.50
N ILE A 275 31.71 14.25 -21.32
CA ILE A 275 32.16 13.42 -20.18
C ILE A 275 31.34 13.84 -18.96
N TYR A 276 30.39 12.99 -18.58
CA TYR A 276 29.59 13.17 -17.40
C TYR A 276 29.16 11.81 -16.83
N TYR A 277 28.73 11.82 -15.58
CA TYR A 277 28.25 10.64 -14.87
C TYR A 277 26.90 10.94 -14.22
N VAL A 278 26.15 9.87 -13.95
CA VAL A 278 24.92 9.93 -13.16
C VAL A 278 24.99 8.88 -12.06
N ALA A 279 24.26 9.12 -10.96
CA ALA A 279 24.26 8.19 -9.83
C ALA A 279 22.84 7.80 -9.42
N GLY A 280 22.71 6.57 -8.96
CA GLY A 280 21.53 6.06 -8.25
C GLY A 280 21.92 5.62 -6.84
N ILE A 281 21.17 6.04 -5.86
CA ILE A 281 21.38 5.71 -4.44
C ILE A 281 20.15 4.98 -3.90
N ASP A 282 20.31 3.72 -3.52
CA ASP A 282 19.27 2.95 -2.83
C ASP A 282 19.58 2.90 -1.32
N SER A 283 18.85 3.68 -0.55
CA SER A 283 18.98 3.71 0.92
C SER A 283 17.97 2.74 1.55
N GLY A 284 18.35 1.47 1.59
CA GLY A 284 17.59 0.42 2.24
C GLY A 284 17.69 0.44 3.77
N SER A 285 16.90 -0.41 4.42
CA SER A 285 16.89 -0.52 5.89
C SER A 285 18.13 -1.21 6.48
N THR A 286 18.90 -1.91 5.64
CA THR A 286 20.06 -2.71 6.07
C THR A 286 21.34 -2.27 5.35
N SER A 287 21.27 -2.04 4.04
CA SER A 287 22.37 -1.54 3.22
C SER A 287 21.98 -0.26 2.50
N THR A 288 22.99 0.54 2.16
CA THR A 288 22.91 1.66 1.23
C THR A 288 23.80 1.34 0.05
N ASP A 289 23.19 1.27 -1.12
CA ASP A 289 23.78 0.79 -2.35
C ASP A 289 23.86 1.93 -3.35
N VAL A 290 24.99 2.09 -4.05
CA VAL A 290 25.22 3.14 -5.05
C VAL A 290 25.69 2.52 -6.36
N VAL A 291 25.13 3.03 -7.45
CA VAL A 291 25.58 2.73 -8.81
C VAL A 291 25.86 4.04 -9.54
N ILE A 292 27.03 4.15 -10.15
CA ILE A 292 27.41 5.26 -11.02
C ILE A 292 27.44 4.75 -12.47
N LEU A 293 26.74 5.43 -13.36
CA LEU A 293 26.76 5.17 -14.81
C LEU A 293 27.55 6.27 -15.52
N ASP A 294 28.23 5.90 -16.61
CA ASP A 294 28.88 6.83 -17.53
C ASP A 294 27.88 7.39 -18.56
N GLN A 295 28.39 8.26 -19.43
CA GLN A 295 27.63 8.90 -20.51
C GLN A 295 27.05 7.93 -21.56
N ASP A 296 27.50 6.67 -21.56
CA ASP A 296 26.97 5.59 -22.43
C ASP A 296 25.93 4.72 -21.68
N GLY A 297 25.61 5.05 -20.44
CA GLY A 297 24.71 4.27 -19.58
C GLY A 297 25.31 2.98 -19.04
N LYS A 298 26.66 2.83 -19.08
CA LYS A 298 27.38 1.65 -18.56
C LYS A 298 27.78 1.86 -17.11
N ILE A 299 27.77 0.77 -16.33
CA ILE A 299 28.19 0.79 -14.93
C ILE A 299 29.68 1.14 -14.85
N LYS A 300 29.98 2.30 -14.26
CA LYS A 300 31.33 2.78 -13.99
C LYS A 300 31.83 2.34 -12.63
N SER A 301 30.99 2.41 -11.62
CA SER A 301 31.31 2.02 -10.24
C SER A 301 30.08 1.59 -9.47
N THR A 302 30.30 0.75 -8.47
CA THR A 302 29.27 0.30 -7.54
C THR A 302 29.80 0.27 -6.13
N MET A 303 28.94 0.57 -5.14
CA MET A 303 29.28 0.50 -3.73
C MET A 303 28.10 -0.04 -2.92
N ILE A 304 28.40 -0.86 -1.92
CA ILE A 304 27.43 -1.39 -0.96
C ILE A 304 28.03 -1.20 0.43
N ILE A 305 27.34 -0.48 1.30
CA ILE A 305 27.72 -0.35 2.69
C ILE A 305 26.52 -0.57 3.63
N PRO A 306 26.73 -0.95 4.91
CA PRO A 306 25.65 -0.99 5.88
C PRO A 306 25.04 0.41 6.10
N THR A 307 23.70 0.52 6.12
CA THR A 307 22.99 1.79 6.37
C THR A 307 23.24 2.30 7.80
N GLY A 308 23.39 1.40 8.78
CA GLY A 308 23.67 1.80 10.17
C GLY A 308 22.55 2.67 10.76
N GLY A 309 22.93 3.74 11.47
CA GLY A 309 22.00 4.59 12.22
C GLY A 309 21.45 5.81 11.49
N GLY A 310 21.79 6.04 10.21
CA GLY A 310 21.34 7.23 9.48
C GLY A 310 21.41 7.10 7.97
N ALA A 311 20.29 7.27 7.30
CA ALA A 311 20.17 7.16 5.85
C ALA A 311 21.05 8.21 5.11
N MET A 312 21.05 9.47 5.57
CA MET A 312 21.81 10.56 4.98
C MET A 312 23.32 10.28 5.04
N MET A 313 23.86 10.01 6.24
CA MET A 313 25.29 9.75 6.42
C MET A 313 25.79 8.53 5.64
N SER A 314 24.97 7.47 5.56
CA SER A 314 25.33 6.28 4.78
C SER A 314 25.26 6.54 3.28
N ALA A 315 24.33 7.36 2.81
CA ALA A 315 24.22 7.74 1.40
C ALA A 315 25.45 8.56 0.95
N GLU A 316 25.79 9.62 1.69
CA GLU A 316 26.98 10.44 1.44
C GLU A 316 28.25 9.59 1.42
N LYS A 317 28.49 8.82 2.49
CA LYS A 317 29.67 7.95 2.58
C LYS A 317 29.72 6.91 1.44
N SER A 318 28.58 6.33 1.06
CA SER A 318 28.51 5.34 -0.02
C SER A 318 28.81 5.97 -1.38
N LEU A 319 28.33 7.20 -1.60
CA LEU A 319 28.60 7.98 -2.80
C LEU A 319 30.07 8.34 -2.90
N ASP A 320 30.68 8.89 -1.83
CA ASP A 320 32.12 9.22 -1.77
C ASP A 320 32.99 8.02 -2.14
N LEU A 321 32.71 6.86 -1.53
CA LEU A 321 33.45 5.62 -1.83
C LEU A 321 33.25 5.15 -3.26
N ALA A 322 32.03 5.31 -3.82
CA ALA A 322 31.77 4.96 -5.21
C ALA A 322 32.49 5.89 -6.19
N VAL A 323 32.56 7.19 -5.90
CA VAL A 323 33.30 8.23 -6.64
C VAL A 323 34.79 7.95 -6.61
N GLU A 324 35.37 7.68 -5.42
CA GLU A 324 36.76 7.31 -5.27
C GLU A 324 37.12 6.06 -6.09
N LYS A 325 36.28 5.01 -5.99
CA LYS A 325 36.46 3.76 -6.73
C LYS A 325 36.34 3.96 -8.25
N ALA A 326 35.48 4.90 -8.70
CA ALA A 326 35.33 5.25 -10.10
C ALA A 326 36.55 6.04 -10.67
N GLY A 327 37.32 6.68 -9.78
CA GLY A 327 38.40 7.59 -10.17
C GLY A 327 37.91 8.87 -10.82
N ILE A 328 36.72 9.35 -10.42
CA ILE A 328 36.08 10.56 -10.93
C ILE A 328 35.97 11.60 -9.81
N LYS A 329 35.54 12.81 -10.13
CA LYS A 329 35.19 13.82 -9.15
C LYS A 329 33.67 13.85 -8.97
N GLU A 330 33.21 14.13 -7.75
CA GLU A 330 31.78 14.26 -7.45
C GLU A 330 31.07 15.29 -8.35
N GLU A 331 31.76 16.39 -8.63
CA GLU A 331 31.29 17.46 -9.53
C GLU A 331 31.02 16.99 -10.96
N GLU A 332 31.57 15.84 -11.38
CA GLU A 332 31.31 15.26 -12.72
C GLU A 332 30.00 14.46 -12.76
N ILE A 333 29.37 14.22 -11.61
CA ILE A 333 28.03 13.66 -11.52
C ILE A 333 27.03 14.80 -11.77
N VAL A 334 26.23 14.67 -12.83
CA VAL A 334 25.29 15.71 -13.26
C VAL A 334 23.88 15.50 -12.72
N ARG A 335 23.57 14.30 -12.25
CA ARG A 335 22.27 13.97 -11.64
C ARG A 335 22.36 12.77 -10.73
N ILE A 336 21.61 12.87 -9.61
CA ILE A 336 21.50 11.82 -8.60
C ILE A 336 20.02 11.50 -8.39
N VAL A 337 19.63 10.24 -8.56
CA VAL A 337 18.29 9.76 -8.22
C VAL A 337 18.36 8.88 -6.98
N THR A 338 17.51 9.15 -6.00
CA THR A 338 17.44 8.40 -4.75
C THR A 338 16.25 7.45 -4.74
N THR A 339 16.44 6.29 -4.13
CA THR A 339 15.40 5.28 -3.91
C THR A 339 15.56 4.60 -2.55
N GLY A 340 14.70 3.62 -2.26
CA GLY A 340 14.70 2.91 -0.99
C GLY A 340 13.93 3.62 0.11
N TYR A 341 13.96 3.03 1.30
CA TYR A 341 13.21 3.51 2.45
C TYR A 341 13.67 4.88 2.96
N GLY A 342 14.98 5.14 2.82
CA GLY A 342 15.63 6.40 3.25
C GLY A 342 15.61 7.51 2.21
N ARG A 343 15.11 7.29 0.99
CA ARG A 343 15.20 8.20 -0.15
C ARG A 343 14.82 9.66 0.14
N ALA A 344 13.78 9.86 0.96
CA ALA A 344 13.28 11.19 1.28
C ALA A 344 14.17 12.01 2.23
N TYR A 345 15.18 11.38 2.83
CA TYR A 345 16.09 12.01 3.78
C TYR A 345 17.49 12.27 3.19
N ILE A 346 17.66 12.03 1.88
CA ILE A 346 18.96 12.23 1.18
C ILE A 346 18.89 13.56 0.44
N GLU A 347 19.57 14.57 0.97
CA GLU A 347 19.53 15.94 0.43
C GLU A 347 20.32 16.09 -0.88
N SER A 348 21.29 15.22 -1.14
CA SER A 348 22.07 15.22 -2.39
C SER A 348 21.32 14.68 -3.60
N GLY A 349 20.11 14.18 -3.44
CA GLY A 349 19.31 13.64 -4.56
C GLY A 349 18.54 14.73 -5.30
N ASP A 350 18.66 14.76 -6.62
CA ASP A 350 17.87 15.64 -7.49
C ASP A 350 16.42 15.17 -7.63
N ASP A 351 16.21 13.85 -7.60
CA ASP A 351 14.91 13.21 -7.69
C ASP A 351 14.80 12.02 -6.72
N SER A 352 13.57 11.68 -6.38
CA SER A 352 13.25 10.54 -5.51
C SER A 352 12.18 9.67 -6.19
N ILE A 353 12.52 8.40 -6.45
CA ILE A 353 11.66 7.40 -7.10
C ILE A 353 11.51 6.21 -6.15
N THR A 354 10.36 5.53 -6.16
CA THR A 354 10.16 4.39 -5.28
C THR A 354 11.04 3.20 -5.65
N GLU A 355 11.42 2.41 -4.65
CA GLU A 355 12.19 1.19 -4.88
C GLU A 355 11.46 0.17 -5.76
N ILE A 356 10.13 0.20 -5.80
CA ILE A 356 9.33 -0.68 -6.64
C ILE A 356 9.61 -0.40 -8.13
N THR A 357 9.56 0.87 -8.50
CA THR A 357 9.81 1.34 -9.87
C THR A 357 11.29 1.19 -10.26
N CYS A 358 12.20 1.48 -9.33
CA CYS A 358 13.63 1.30 -9.55
C CYS A 358 14.03 -0.17 -9.73
N HIS A 359 13.54 -1.09 -8.89
CA HIS A 359 13.78 -2.52 -9.07
C HIS A 359 13.21 -3.05 -10.40
N ALA A 360 12.03 -2.57 -10.81
CA ALA A 360 11.46 -2.92 -12.11
C ALA A 360 12.37 -2.51 -13.27
N LYS A 361 12.86 -1.26 -13.25
CA LYS A 361 13.77 -0.70 -14.26
C LYS A 361 15.09 -1.42 -14.30
N GLY A 362 15.74 -1.60 -13.15
CA GLY A 362 17.02 -2.27 -13.03
C GLY A 362 16.94 -3.75 -13.47
N ALA A 363 15.90 -4.46 -13.07
CA ALA A 363 15.69 -5.85 -13.46
C ALA A 363 15.49 -6.01 -14.97
N HIS A 364 14.70 -5.13 -15.59
CA HIS A 364 14.51 -5.15 -17.04
C HIS A 364 15.79 -4.84 -17.83
N TYR A 365 16.62 -3.92 -17.33
CA TYR A 365 17.93 -3.62 -17.92
C TYR A 365 18.87 -4.83 -17.84
N LEU A 366 18.90 -5.53 -16.69
CA LEU A 366 19.75 -6.72 -16.49
C LEU A 366 19.27 -7.93 -17.28
N ASN A 367 17.95 -8.08 -17.44
CA ASN A 367 17.36 -9.14 -18.26
C ASN A 367 16.01 -8.70 -18.84
N PRO A 368 15.95 -8.33 -20.14
CA PRO A 368 14.71 -7.88 -20.81
C PRO A 368 13.58 -8.90 -20.84
N ASN A 369 13.84 -10.19 -20.56
CA ASN A 369 12.82 -11.25 -20.53
C ASN A 369 12.12 -11.36 -19.18
N VAL A 370 12.61 -10.68 -18.15
CA VAL A 370 11.98 -10.67 -16.81
C VAL A 370 10.58 -10.06 -16.88
N ARG A 371 9.64 -10.71 -16.25
CA ARG A 371 8.25 -10.23 -16.08
C ARG A 371 7.79 -10.23 -14.64
N THR A 372 8.56 -10.87 -13.75
CA THR A 372 8.27 -10.87 -12.32
C THR A 372 9.57 -10.70 -11.54
N VAL A 373 9.66 -9.63 -10.77
CA VAL A 373 10.77 -9.38 -9.84
C VAL A 373 10.32 -9.76 -8.43
N ILE A 374 11.14 -10.55 -7.75
CA ILE A 374 10.98 -10.91 -6.35
C ILE A 374 12.13 -10.27 -5.59
N ASP A 375 11.84 -9.18 -4.90
CA ASP A 375 12.80 -8.48 -4.06
C ASP A 375 12.65 -8.93 -2.60
N ILE A 376 13.75 -9.43 -2.01
CA ILE A 376 13.80 -9.81 -0.59
C ILE A 376 14.85 -8.94 0.08
N GLY A 377 14.36 -7.89 0.71
CA GLY A 377 15.15 -6.93 1.47
C GLY A 377 15.42 -7.35 2.91
N GLY A 378 16.01 -6.44 3.67
CA GLY A 378 16.29 -6.64 5.10
C GLY A 378 15.03 -6.73 5.96
N GLN A 379 13.98 -5.97 5.65
CA GLN A 379 12.77 -5.88 6.48
C GLN A 379 11.47 -6.11 5.72
N ASP A 380 11.49 -6.19 4.41
CA ASP A 380 10.32 -6.36 3.57
C ASP A 380 10.55 -7.36 2.42
N ILE A 381 9.46 -7.75 1.79
CA ILE A 381 9.44 -8.61 0.60
C ILE A 381 8.53 -7.94 -0.40
N LYS A 382 8.99 -7.80 -1.64
CA LYS A 382 8.19 -7.28 -2.75
C LYS A 382 8.09 -8.31 -3.87
N ALA A 383 6.94 -8.35 -4.49
CA ALA A 383 6.72 -9.06 -5.73
C ALA A 383 6.16 -8.06 -6.73
N ILE A 384 6.88 -7.85 -7.84
CA ILE A 384 6.61 -6.81 -8.82
C ILE A 384 6.39 -7.47 -10.18
N SER A 385 5.26 -7.21 -10.80
CA SER A 385 4.97 -7.63 -12.18
C SER A 385 5.28 -6.47 -13.12
N ILE A 386 6.06 -6.73 -14.16
CA ILE A 386 6.45 -5.74 -15.16
C ILE A 386 5.96 -6.14 -16.56
N ASP A 387 5.86 -5.17 -17.43
CA ASP A 387 5.54 -5.39 -18.84
C ASP A 387 6.81 -5.64 -19.69
N GLU A 388 6.64 -5.68 -21.01
CA GLU A 388 7.73 -5.86 -21.97
C GLU A 388 8.71 -4.69 -22.03
N ASN A 389 8.34 -3.53 -21.55
CA ASN A 389 9.16 -2.31 -21.51
C ASN A 389 9.78 -2.07 -20.13
N GLY A 390 9.54 -2.98 -19.15
CA GLY A 390 10.02 -2.85 -17.78
C GLY A 390 9.15 -1.95 -16.89
N ALA A 391 7.99 -1.48 -17.38
CA ALA A 391 7.08 -0.68 -16.58
C ALA A 391 6.30 -1.57 -15.59
N VAL A 392 6.05 -1.03 -14.38
CA VAL A 392 5.31 -1.74 -13.34
C VAL A 392 3.85 -1.89 -13.73
N LYS A 393 3.35 -3.13 -13.81
CA LYS A 393 1.93 -3.45 -14.02
C LYS A 393 1.17 -3.62 -12.73
N ASN A 394 1.81 -4.23 -11.74
CA ASN A 394 1.23 -4.51 -10.43
C ASN A 394 2.34 -4.86 -9.45
N PHE A 395 2.13 -4.59 -8.19
CA PHE A 395 3.05 -4.97 -7.14
C PHE A 395 2.34 -5.37 -5.85
N LEU A 396 3.01 -6.19 -5.06
CA LEU A 396 2.59 -6.58 -3.72
C LEU A 396 3.79 -6.50 -2.79
N MET A 397 3.56 -6.03 -1.58
CA MET A 397 4.61 -5.82 -0.59
C MET A 397 4.17 -6.39 0.76
N ASN A 398 5.09 -7.08 1.43
CA ASN A 398 4.96 -7.47 2.83
C ASN A 398 6.03 -6.76 3.65
N ASP A 399 5.63 -5.71 4.32
CA ASP A 399 6.44 -4.82 5.15
C ASP A 399 6.03 -4.81 6.63
N LYS A 400 5.03 -5.64 6.98
CA LYS A 400 4.49 -5.73 8.35
C LYS A 400 5.05 -6.89 9.16
N CYS A 401 5.78 -7.81 8.52
CA CYS A 401 6.26 -9.02 9.16
C CYS A 401 7.67 -9.35 8.69
N ALA A 402 8.63 -9.34 9.60
CA ALA A 402 10.01 -9.68 9.31
C ALA A 402 10.21 -11.14 8.86
N ALA A 403 9.25 -12.01 9.13
CA ALA A 403 9.36 -13.43 8.78
C ALA A 403 9.48 -13.63 7.26
N GLY A 404 10.62 -14.14 6.84
CA GLY A 404 10.99 -14.38 5.44
C GLY A 404 11.87 -13.28 4.83
N THR A 405 12.29 -12.30 5.61
CA THR A 405 13.21 -11.23 5.20
C THR A 405 14.65 -11.50 5.63
N GLY A 406 15.59 -10.65 5.23
CA GLY A 406 16.99 -10.73 5.65
C GLY A 406 17.15 -10.72 7.18
N ARG A 407 16.40 -9.88 7.89
CA ARG A 407 16.41 -9.83 9.37
C ARG A 407 15.97 -11.13 10.03
N PHE A 408 15.01 -11.82 9.43
CA PHE A 408 14.62 -13.15 9.89
C PHE A 408 15.78 -14.14 9.77
N LEU A 409 16.47 -14.15 8.65
CA LEU A 409 17.63 -15.02 8.42
C LEU A 409 18.79 -14.68 9.35
N GLU A 410 19.07 -13.40 9.57
CA GLU A 410 20.10 -12.95 10.54
C GLU A 410 19.82 -13.48 11.95
N MET A 411 18.56 -13.38 12.39
CA MET A 411 18.16 -13.85 13.71
C MET A 411 18.30 -15.37 13.81
N MET A 412 17.86 -16.13 12.80
CA MET A 412 17.99 -17.59 12.79
C MET A 412 19.45 -18.03 12.76
N ALA A 413 20.30 -17.36 11.99
CA ALA A 413 21.73 -17.63 11.97
C ALA A 413 22.36 -17.46 13.35
N ARG A 414 22.05 -16.35 14.06
CA ARG A 414 22.49 -16.13 15.45
C ARG A 414 22.01 -17.21 16.40
N THR A 415 20.74 -17.60 16.31
CA THR A 415 20.15 -18.66 17.15
C THR A 415 20.85 -20.00 16.93
N LEU A 416 21.28 -20.28 15.69
CA LEU A 416 22.02 -21.49 15.34
C LEU A 416 23.54 -21.39 15.57
N GLY A 417 24.06 -20.20 15.96
CA GLY A 417 25.49 -19.97 16.16
C GLY A 417 26.31 -19.97 14.86
N LEU A 418 25.68 -19.56 13.74
CA LEU A 418 26.29 -19.55 12.41
C LEU A 418 26.36 -18.12 11.85
N SER A 419 27.28 -17.89 10.92
CA SER A 419 27.21 -16.74 10.02
C SER A 419 26.10 -16.93 8.98
N LEU A 420 25.65 -15.84 8.33
CA LEU A 420 24.67 -15.93 7.22
C LEU A 420 25.21 -16.77 6.05
N GLU A 421 26.50 -16.67 5.77
CA GLU A 421 27.16 -17.40 4.70
C GLU A 421 27.18 -18.90 4.98
N GLU A 422 27.61 -19.32 6.18
CA GLU A 422 27.58 -20.72 6.61
C GLU A 422 26.15 -21.27 6.59
N MET A 423 25.17 -20.50 7.11
CA MET A 423 23.77 -20.90 7.09
C MET A 423 23.25 -21.09 5.65
N SER A 424 23.65 -20.23 4.71
CA SER A 424 23.13 -20.25 3.33
C SER A 424 23.54 -21.52 2.57
N THR A 425 24.74 -22.04 2.81
CA THR A 425 25.31 -23.23 2.17
C THR A 425 24.92 -24.51 2.89
N LYS A 426 24.97 -24.49 4.24
CA LYS A 426 24.72 -25.68 5.08
C LYS A 426 23.32 -26.25 4.89
N GLY A 427 22.32 -25.42 4.64
CA GLY A 427 20.95 -25.86 4.36
C GLY A 427 20.77 -26.64 3.05
N LEU A 428 21.79 -26.69 2.19
CA LEU A 428 21.79 -27.51 0.98
C LEU A 428 22.16 -28.98 1.24
N GLU A 429 22.78 -29.29 2.39
CA GLU A 429 23.25 -30.61 2.80
C GLU A 429 22.19 -31.41 3.57
N TRP A 430 20.96 -30.97 3.58
CA TRP A 430 19.86 -31.59 4.32
C TRP A 430 19.57 -33.03 3.90
N LYS A 431 19.05 -33.80 4.84
CA LYS A 431 18.70 -35.24 4.66
C LYS A 431 17.26 -35.51 5.06
N GLU A 432 16.75 -34.83 6.12
CA GLU A 432 15.39 -34.99 6.61
C GLU A 432 14.61 -33.70 6.34
N ASN A 433 13.41 -33.80 5.76
CA ASN A 433 12.55 -32.65 5.53
C ASN A 433 11.84 -32.26 6.83
N ILE A 434 12.39 -31.29 7.55
CA ILE A 434 11.79 -30.73 8.76
C ILE A 434 10.85 -29.60 8.35
N VAL A 435 9.62 -29.64 8.86
CA VAL A 435 8.63 -28.58 8.63
C VAL A 435 8.69 -27.56 9.76
N ILE A 436 9.02 -26.32 9.46
CA ILE A 436 8.87 -25.20 10.39
C ILE A 436 7.47 -24.63 10.23
N SER A 437 6.63 -24.87 11.25
CA SER A 437 5.20 -24.58 11.21
C SER A 437 4.89 -23.10 11.49
N SER A 438 5.73 -22.44 12.26
CA SER A 438 5.49 -21.09 12.76
C SER A 438 5.69 -20.03 11.70
N MET A 439 4.64 -19.24 11.48
CA MET A 439 4.67 -18.11 10.55
C MET A 439 5.24 -16.81 11.15
N CYS A 440 5.26 -16.69 12.48
CA CYS A 440 5.80 -15.56 13.21
C CYS A 440 7.26 -15.79 13.56
N THR A 441 8.09 -14.78 13.41
CA THR A 441 9.54 -14.81 13.68
C THR A 441 9.86 -15.32 15.09
N VAL A 442 9.15 -14.83 16.11
CA VAL A 442 9.36 -15.22 17.53
C VAL A 442 9.03 -16.68 17.78
N PHE A 443 7.92 -17.16 17.22
CA PHE A 443 7.54 -18.57 17.36
C PHE A 443 8.43 -19.50 16.54
N ALA A 444 8.88 -19.08 15.37
CA ALA A 444 9.84 -19.84 14.57
C ALA A 444 11.18 -19.98 15.30
N GLU A 445 11.66 -18.94 15.99
CA GLU A 445 12.85 -19.02 16.83
C GLU A 445 12.69 -20.07 17.95
N SER A 446 11.56 -20.03 18.67
CA SER A 446 11.28 -21.01 19.72
C SER A 446 11.20 -22.43 19.18
N GLU A 447 10.67 -22.63 17.98
CA GLU A 447 10.60 -23.92 17.30
C GLU A 447 12.00 -24.42 16.91
N VAL A 448 12.86 -23.53 16.38
CA VAL A 448 14.27 -23.83 16.06
C VAL A 448 15.04 -24.24 17.32
N VAL A 449 14.93 -23.50 18.42
CA VAL A 449 15.58 -23.84 19.70
C VAL A 449 15.10 -25.22 20.19
N SER A 450 13.83 -25.54 20.06
CA SER A 450 13.27 -26.84 20.43
C SER A 450 13.83 -27.99 19.55
N LEU A 451 13.97 -27.76 18.24
CA LEU A 451 14.56 -28.75 17.33
C LEU A 451 16.04 -29.01 17.61
N VAL A 452 16.81 -27.95 17.92
CA VAL A 452 18.21 -28.05 18.36
C VAL A 452 18.30 -28.87 19.65
N ALA A 453 17.43 -28.60 20.64
CA ALA A 453 17.37 -29.35 21.89
C ALA A 453 16.99 -30.86 21.68
N GLN A 454 16.28 -31.17 20.61
CA GLN A 454 15.97 -32.55 20.18
C GLN A 454 17.11 -33.20 19.38
N ASN A 455 18.29 -32.55 19.27
CA ASN A 455 19.43 -33.00 18.49
C ASN A 455 19.12 -33.24 16.99
N LYS A 456 18.18 -32.48 16.40
CA LYS A 456 17.97 -32.49 14.95
C LYS A 456 19.17 -31.88 14.23
N ASP A 457 19.48 -32.41 13.04
CA ASP A 457 20.58 -31.88 12.23
C ASP A 457 20.33 -30.42 11.86
N VAL A 458 21.36 -29.59 12.02
CA VAL A 458 21.27 -28.16 11.72
C VAL A 458 20.98 -27.87 10.24
N ALA A 459 21.49 -28.73 9.33
CA ALA A 459 21.21 -28.60 7.90
C ALA A 459 19.73 -28.83 7.59
N ASP A 460 19.08 -29.79 8.27
CA ASP A 460 17.67 -30.09 8.12
C ASP A 460 16.79 -28.96 8.66
N ILE A 461 17.18 -28.35 9.79
CA ILE A 461 16.50 -27.19 10.36
C ILE A 461 16.58 -26.00 9.40
N ILE A 462 17.77 -25.71 8.85
CA ILE A 462 17.97 -24.62 7.90
C ILE A 462 17.16 -24.84 6.62
N HIS A 463 17.13 -26.08 6.11
CA HIS A 463 16.29 -26.44 4.98
C HIS A 463 14.81 -26.12 5.26
N GLY A 464 14.29 -26.51 6.42
CA GLY A 464 12.93 -26.19 6.85
C GLY A 464 12.65 -24.68 6.91
N LEU A 465 13.62 -23.88 7.39
CA LEU A 465 13.54 -22.41 7.36
C LEU A 465 13.48 -21.88 5.92
N ASN A 466 14.33 -22.38 5.01
CA ASN A 466 14.33 -21.98 3.61
C ASN A 466 12.99 -22.27 2.93
N VAL A 467 12.42 -23.45 3.17
CA VAL A 467 11.08 -23.83 2.66
C VAL A 467 9.98 -22.93 3.23
N SER A 468 10.06 -22.57 4.51
CA SER A 468 9.11 -21.63 5.14
C SER A 468 9.17 -20.24 4.51
N VAL A 469 10.38 -19.71 4.27
CA VAL A 469 10.58 -18.43 3.55
C VAL A 469 10.03 -18.51 2.14
N ALA A 470 10.42 -19.54 1.37
CA ALA A 470 9.97 -19.75 0.01
C ALA A 470 8.43 -19.87 -0.10
N SER A 471 7.79 -20.49 0.89
CA SER A 471 6.33 -20.61 0.93
C SER A 471 5.64 -19.25 1.08
N LYS A 472 6.18 -18.34 1.91
CA LYS A 472 5.66 -16.97 2.08
C LYS A 472 5.86 -16.11 0.85
N VAL A 473 7.07 -16.14 0.30
CA VAL A 473 7.43 -15.39 -0.91
C VAL A 473 6.61 -15.88 -2.10
N GLY A 474 6.52 -17.19 -2.29
CA GLY A 474 5.72 -17.80 -3.36
C GLY A 474 4.23 -17.48 -3.24
N ALA A 475 3.69 -17.47 -2.01
CA ALA A 475 2.30 -17.04 -1.78
C ALA A 475 2.09 -15.56 -2.10
N LEU A 476 3.07 -14.68 -1.86
CA LEU A 476 3.01 -13.28 -2.26
C LEU A 476 3.04 -13.15 -3.78
N ALA A 477 3.98 -13.80 -4.46
CA ALA A 477 4.10 -13.80 -5.92
C ALA A 477 2.85 -14.36 -6.61
N ALA A 478 2.27 -15.46 -6.09
CA ALA A 478 1.04 -16.04 -6.63
C ALA A 478 -0.16 -15.07 -6.59
N ARG A 479 -0.17 -14.12 -5.67
CA ARG A 479 -1.23 -13.09 -5.55
C ARG A 479 -1.13 -12.00 -6.61
N LEU A 480 -0.03 -11.86 -7.34
CA LEU A 480 0.05 -10.94 -8.49
C LEU A 480 -0.91 -11.32 -9.62
N GLY A 481 -1.32 -12.58 -9.71
CA GLY A 481 -2.25 -13.08 -10.72
C GLY A 481 -1.73 -14.33 -11.43
N LYS A 482 -2.33 -14.66 -12.58
CA LYS A 482 -1.88 -15.80 -13.40
C LYS A 482 -0.43 -15.62 -13.81
N LYS A 483 0.32 -16.75 -13.90
CA LYS A 483 1.72 -16.78 -14.34
C LYS A 483 1.94 -15.78 -15.48
N ASN A 484 2.71 -14.73 -15.21
CA ASN A 484 3.12 -13.79 -16.24
C ASN A 484 4.05 -14.58 -17.20
N PRO A 485 3.80 -14.61 -18.51
CA PRO A 485 4.63 -15.38 -19.43
C PRO A 485 6.00 -14.73 -19.59
N GLY A 486 6.94 -15.03 -18.73
CA GLY A 486 8.29 -14.49 -18.72
C GLY A 486 9.10 -15.01 -17.56
N GLU A 487 10.35 -14.59 -17.47
CA GLU A 487 11.27 -15.05 -16.45
C GLU A 487 11.02 -14.38 -15.10
N TYR A 488 11.35 -15.11 -14.05
CA TYR A 488 11.44 -14.58 -12.70
C TYR A 488 12.86 -14.10 -12.41
N MET A 489 13.01 -12.96 -11.77
CA MET A 489 14.29 -12.48 -11.24
C MET A 489 14.18 -12.29 -9.73
N MET A 490 15.19 -12.70 -8.99
CA MET A 490 15.30 -12.41 -7.57
C MET A 490 16.32 -11.30 -7.33
N THR A 491 15.95 -10.30 -6.53
CA THR A 491 16.77 -9.13 -6.17
C THR A 491 16.85 -8.96 -4.65
N GLY A 492 17.64 -7.98 -4.21
CA GLY A 492 17.90 -7.72 -2.80
C GLY A 492 19.01 -8.60 -2.21
N GLY A 493 19.38 -8.32 -0.96
CA GLY A 493 20.51 -8.98 -0.29
C GLY A 493 20.36 -10.49 -0.14
N VAL A 494 19.11 -10.99 -0.06
CA VAL A 494 18.84 -12.43 0.08
C VAL A 494 19.02 -13.20 -1.24
N ALA A 495 19.13 -12.51 -2.38
CA ALA A 495 19.45 -13.14 -3.67
C ALA A 495 20.84 -13.83 -3.70
N LYS A 496 21.67 -13.60 -2.69
CA LYS A 496 22.95 -14.30 -2.48
C LYS A 496 22.82 -15.63 -1.74
N ASN A 497 21.62 -16.03 -1.28
CA ASN A 497 21.41 -17.25 -0.52
C ASN A 497 20.95 -18.41 -1.41
N PRO A 498 21.83 -19.38 -1.75
CA PRO A 498 21.50 -20.47 -2.66
C PRO A 498 20.43 -21.42 -2.10
N GLY A 499 20.34 -21.56 -0.77
CA GLY A 499 19.30 -22.39 -0.14
C GLY A 499 17.90 -21.81 -0.32
N ILE A 500 17.76 -20.47 -0.19
CA ILE A 500 16.49 -19.78 -0.45
C ILE A 500 16.15 -19.81 -1.94
N ILE A 501 17.13 -19.57 -2.83
CA ILE A 501 16.93 -19.62 -4.28
C ILE A 501 16.35 -20.98 -4.67
N LYS A 502 16.99 -22.08 -4.25
CA LYS A 502 16.55 -23.42 -4.58
C LYS A 502 15.14 -23.73 -4.06
N ALA A 503 14.86 -23.40 -2.80
CA ALA A 503 13.54 -23.60 -2.21
C ALA A 503 12.46 -22.76 -2.91
N LEU A 504 12.78 -21.55 -3.36
CA LEU A 504 11.85 -20.67 -4.08
C LEU A 504 11.62 -21.15 -5.52
N GLU A 505 12.64 -21.62 -6.23
CA GLU A 505 12.49 -22.25 -7.54
C GLU A 505 11.56 -23.47 -7.48
N GLU A 506 11.74 -24.33 -6.50
CA GLU A 506 10.85 -25.49 -6.26
C GLU A 506 9.41 -25.03 -5.96
N LYS A 507 9.25 -23.98 -5.15
CA LYS A 507 7.93 -23.44 -4.78
C LYS A 507 7.19 -22.80 -5.96
N LEU A 508 7.90 -22.11 -6.84
CA LEU A 508 7.35 -21.41 -8.00
C LEU A 508 7.19 -22.34 -9.21
N ASP A 509 7.80 -23.52 -9.20
CA ASP A 509 7.95 -24.42 -10.35
C ASP A 509 8.55 -23.64 -11.55
N ALA A 510 9.61 -22.86 -11.28
CA ALA A 510 10.26 -21.99 -12.25
C ALA A 510 11.72 -21.72 -11.84
N LYS A 511 12.56 -21.41 -12.85
CA LYS A 511 13.91 -20.95 -12.60
C LYS A 511 13.93 -19.46 -12.29
N LEU A 512 14.85 -19.07 -11.40
CA LEU A 512 15.10 -17.68 -11.06
C LEU A 512 16.36 -17.20 -11.79
N TYR A 513 16.23 -16.07 -12.47
CA TYR A 513 17.41 -15.35 -12.96
C TYR A 513 18.07 -14.63 -11.77
N ILE A 514 19.35 -14.91 -11.57
CA ILE A 514 20.21 -14.30 -10.55
C ILE A 514 21.45 -13.78 -11.24
N CYS A 515 21.87 -12.56 -10.93
CA CYS A 515 23.12 -11.97 -11.41
C CYS A 515 23.91 -11.36 -10.25
N ASP A 516 25.15 -10.99 -10.50
CA ASP A 516 26.02 -10.38 -9.50
C ASP A 516 25.49 -9.03 -9.00
N GLU A 517 24.76 -8.31 -9.86
CA GLU A 517 24.14 -7.01 -9.59
C GLU A 517 22.77 -7.13 -8.89
N ALA A 518 22.30 -8.32 -8.55
CA ALA A 518 20.97 -8.53 -8.00
C ALA A 518 20.67 -7.66 -6.76
N GLN A 519 21.67 -7.45 -5.90
CA GLN A 519 21.54 -6.56 -4.73
C GLN A 519 21.51 -5.09 -5.14
N LEU A 520 22.23 -4.72 -6.19
CA LEU A 520 22.34 -3.35 -6.70
C LEU A 520 21.15 -2.92 -7.58
N CYS A 521 20.20 -3.81 -7.82
CA CYS A 521 19.12 -3.63 -8.79
C CYS A 521 18.31 -2.34 -8.56
N GLY A 522 18.02 -1.99 -7.29
CA GLY A 522 17.35 -0.73 -6.94
C GLY A 522 18.18 0.50 -7.28
N ALA A 523 19.45 0.53 -6.88
CA ALA A 523 20.38 1.63 -7.18
C ALA A 523 20.65 1.74 -8.69
N LEU A 524 20.76 0.61 -9.40
CA LEU A 524 20.90 0.59 -10.85
C LEU A 524 19.68 1.20 -11.54
N GLY A 525 18.47 0.82 -11.11
CA GLY A 525 17.25 1.41 -11.64
C GLY A 525 17.17 2.91 -11.42
N ALA A 526 17.55 3.38 -10.22
CA ALA A 526 17.63 4.80 -9.92
C ALA A 526 18.64 5.53 -10.83
N ALA A 527 19.84 4.93 -11.03
CA ALA A 527 20.86 5.48 -11.94
C ALA A 527 20.39 5.53 -13.40
N LEU A 528 19.63 4.51 -13.85
CA LEU A 528 19.05 4.49 -15.20
C LEU A 528 18.00 5.60 -15.38
N PHE A 529 17.19 5.89 -14.38
CA PHE A 529 16.29 7.04 -14.42
C PHE A 529 17.04 8.37 -14.44
N ALA A 530 18.13 8.50 -13.68
CA ALA A 530 19.00 9.67 -13.76
C ALA A 530 19.58 9.82 -15.16
N TYR A 531 20.03 8.73 -15.77
CA TYR A 531 20.58 8.69 -17.13
C TYR A 531 19.56 9.10 -18.20
N GLU A 532 18.34 8.53 -18.15
CA GLU A 532 17.26 8.85 -19.10
C GLU A 532 16.88 10.33 -19.07
N LYS A 533 16.84 10.94 -17.88
CA LYS A 533 16.57 12.38 -17.74
C LYS A 533 17.69 13.27 -18.33
N CYS A 534 18.90 12.75 -18.43
CA CYS A 534 20.04 13.45 -19.04
C CYS A 534 20.19 13.15 -20.54
N SER A 535 19.55 12.09 -21.05
CA SER A 535 19.58 11.75 -22.49
C SER A 535 18.55 12.64 -23.21
N VAL A 536 19.00 13.75 -23.77
CA VAL A 536 18.20 14.69 -24.57
C VAL A 536 18.32 14.34 -26.05
#